data_f75bb19ec6afa262c6400cd1ccc845ad
#
_entry.id   f75bb19ec6afa262c6400cd1ccc845ad
#
_cell.length_a   1.000
_cell.length_b   1.000
_cell.length_c   1.000
_cell.angle_alpha   90.00
_cell.angle_beta   90.00
_cell.angle_gamma   90.00
#
_symmetry.space_group_name_H-M   'P 1'
#
loop_
_entity.id
_entity.type
_entity.pdbx_description
1 polymer ?
#
loop_
_entity_poly.entity_id
_entity_poly.type
_entity_poly.pdbx_seq_one_letter_code
_entity_poly.pdbx_strand_id
1 'polypeptide(L)'
;MQPITNAMRSHFLTVRAAARHMARRGSGVILAFGGNGPQTLPGLGGFKVALDAIEGLRRQWACELGQHGIRVVTLKTGGVPESISDNFAGKNEIAVGIQKATMLNRAATLADVGNVAAFVASDQARTMTATDVNISCGAIMD
;
A
#
# COMPACT_ATOMS: atom_id res chain seq x y z
N MET A 1 7.00 -10.97 16.17
CA MET A 1 6.97 -9.57 16.68
C MET A 1 7.89 -8.63 15.89
N GLN A 2 9.12 -9.01 15.59
CA GLN A 2 10.09 -8.11 14.90
C GLN A 2 9.59 -7.52 13.57
N PRO A 3 8.96 -8.26 12.65
CA PRO A 3 8.45 -7.67 11.40
C PRO A 3 7.41 -6.56 11.64
N ILE A 4 6.54 -6.72 12.62
CA ILE A 4 5.51 -5.74 12.97
C ILE A 4 6.18 -4.48 13.53
N THR A 5 7.10 -4.65 14.49
CA THR A 5 7.82 -3.53 15.11
C THR A 5 8.62 -2.74 14.08
N ASN A 6 9.34 -3.42 13.18
CA ASN A 6 10.13 -2.79 12.14
C ASN A 6 9.24 -2.02 11.15
N ALA A 7 8.14 -2.63 10.69
CA ALA A 7 7.20 -1.98 9.79
C ALA A 7 6.59 -0.72 10.44
N MET A 8 6.07 -0.84 11.65
CA MET A 8 5.47 0.29 12.36
C MET A 8 6.46 1.42 12.60
N ARG A 9 7.65 1.09 13.08
CA ARG A 9 8.69 2.10 13.35
C ARG A 9 9.14 2.83 12.10
N SER A 10 9.43 2.10 11.01
CA SER A 10 9.90 2.70 9.76
C SER A 10 8.84 3.60 9.14
N HIS A 11 7.61 3.13 9.02
CA HIS A 11 6.52 3.92 8.47
C HIS A 11 6.23 5.16 9.31
N PHE A 12 6.15 5.01 10.62
CA PHE A 12 5.88 6.13 11.52
C PHE A 12 6.97 7.21 11.43
N LEU A 13 8.24 6.83 11.48
CA LEU A 13 9.35 7.79 11.43
C LEU A 13 9.43 8.50 10.07
N THR A 14 9.24 7.76 8.97
CA THR A 14 9.26 8.31 7.62
C THR A 14 8.12 9.31 7.41
N VAL A 15 6.90 8.92 7.76
CA VAL A 15 5.73 9.79 7.61
C VAL A 15 5.85 11.01 8.51
N ARG A 16 6.29 10.86 9.76
CA ARG A 16 6.49 11.99 10.67
C ARG A 16 7.51 13.00 10.11
N ALA A 17 8.59 12.52 9.52
CA ALA A 17 9.60 13.40 8.91
C ALA A 17 9.02 14.15 7.70
N ALA A 18 8.36 13.45 6.78
CA ALA A 18 7.74 14.02 5.60
C ALA A 18 6.61 14.99 5.95
N ALA A 19 5.72 14.62 6.88
CA ALA A 19 4.56 15.42 7.28
C ALA A 19 4.95 16.79 7.83
N ARG A 20 6.08 16.91 8.54
CA ARG A 20 6.58 18.21 9.02
C ARG A 20 6.86 19.20 7.90
N HIS A 21 7.41 18.72 6.78
CA HIS A 21 7.69 19.55 5.60
C HIS A 21 6.41 19.84 4.82
N MET A 22 5.56 18.84 4.63
CA MET A 22 4.29 18.97 3.94
C MET A 22 3.35 19.92 4.65
N ALA A 23 3.24 19.84 6.00
CA ALA A 23 2.39 20.74 6.79
C ALA A 23 2.82 22.20 6.70
N ARG A 24 4.13 22.48 6.69
CA ARG A 24 4.65 23.85 6.48
C ARG A 24 4.31 24.39 5.09
N ARG A 25 4.28 23.51 4.09
CA ARG A 25 3.92 23.87 2.71
C ARG A 25 2.41 23.96 2.50
N GLY A 26 1.60 23.38 3.39
CA GLY A 26 0.14 23.31 3.28
C GLY A 26 -0.34 22.31 2.23
N SER A 27 0.51 21.39 1.78
CA SER A 27 0.14 20.37 0.79
C SER A 27 1.07 19.17 0.84
N GLY A 28 0.54 17.99 0.53
CA GLY A 28 1.31 16.75 0.42
C GLY A 28 0.46 15.54 0.11
N VAL A 29 1.11 14.48 -0.33
CA VAL A 29 0.47 13.19 -0.53
C VAL A 29 1.36 12.10 0.06
N ILE A 30 0.78 11.27 0.88
CA ILE A 30 1.41 10.07 1.45
C ILE A 30 0.75 8.86 0.81
N LEU A 31 1.54 8.07 0.09
CA LEU A 31 1.11 6.80 -0.48
C LEU A 31 1.67 5.67 0.38
N ALA A 32 0.79 4.87 0.94
CA ALA A 32 1.15 3.63 1.61
C ALA A 32 0.93 2.45 0.65
N PHE A 33 1.84 1.50 0.64
CA PHE A 33 1.63 0.24 -0.06
C PHE A 33 1.04 -0.76 0.92
N GLY A 34 -0.07 -1.38 0.55
CA GLY A 34 -0.76 -2.35 1.35
C GLY A 34 -1.31 -3.49 0.50
N GLY A 35 -1.67 -4.55 1.13
CA GLY A 35 -2.33 -5.69 0.52
C GLY A 35 -3.45 -6.19 1.41
N ASN A 36 -4.06 -5.26 2.13
CA ASN A 36 -4.97 -5.58 3.20
C ASN A 36 -6.40 -5.72 2.70
N GLY A 37 -6.81 -6.94 2.46
CA GLY A 37 -8.21 -7.33 2.42
C GLY A 37 -8.57 -8.14 3.67
N PRO A 38 -9.84 -8.50 3.86
CA PRO A 38 -10.26 -9.36 4.97
C PRO A 38 -9.67 -10.78 4.85
N GLN A 39 -9.20 -11.16 3.67
CA GLN A 39 -8.65 -12.49 3.42
C GLN A 39 -7.28 -12.65 4.05
N THR A 40 -7.07 -13.82 4.64
CA THR A 40 -5.76 -14.27 5.13
C THR A 40 -5.34 -15.51 4.35
N LEU A 41 -4.04 -15.68 4.20
CA LEU A 41 -3.46 -16.86 3.59
C LEU A 41 -2.56 -17.57 4.60
N PRO A 42 -2.49 -18.91 4.58
CA PRO A 42 -1.52 -19.63 5.38
C PRO A 42 -0.10 -19.12 5.12
N GLY A 43 0.69 -18.97 6.18
CA GLY A 43 2.08 -18.51 6.08
C GLY A 43 2.29 -17.00 6.16
N LEU A 44 1.27 -16.16 6.07
CA LEU A 44 1.43 -14.70 6.19
C LEU A 44 1.82 -14.24 7.61
N GLY A 45 1.32 -14.90 8.66
CA GLY A 45 1.70 -14.63 10.05
C GLY A 45 1.79 -13.15 10.41
N GLY A 46 2.94 -12.75 10.93
CA GLY A 46 3.18 -11.35 11.33
C GLY A 46 3.19 -10.35 10.19
N PHE A 47 3.35 -10.76 8.94
CA PHE A 47 3.26 -9.88 7.78
C PHE A 47 1.83 -9.35 7.60
N LYS A 48 0.82 -10.22 7.70
CA LYS A 48 -0.59 -9.79 7.64
C LYS A 48 -0.91 -8.79 8.75
N VAL A 49 -0.46 -9.06 9.97
CA VAL A 49 -0.67 -8.15 11.11
C VAL A 49 0.01 -6.79 10.88
N ALA A 50 1.21 -6.78 10.28
CA ALA A 50 1.90 -5.55 9.92
C ALA A 50 1.12 -4.72 8.89
N LEU A 51 0.54 -5.36 7.87
CA LEU A 51 -0.30 -4.70 6.87
C LEU A 51 -1.55 -4.07 7.51
N ASP A 52 -2.23 -4.78 8.42
CA ASP A 52 -3.40 -4.27 9.14
C ASP A 52 -3.03 -3.06 10.02
N ALA A 53 -1.88 -3.12 10.68
CA ALA A 53 -1.38 -2.03 11.50
C ALA A 53 -1.02 -0.79 10.67
N ILE A 54 -0.45 -0.96 9.46
CA ILE A 54 -0.19 0.15 8.52
C ILE A 54 -1.50 0.83 8.12
N GLU A 55 -2.55 0.06 7.87
CA GLU A 55 -3.87 0.60 7.58
C GLU A 55 -4.47 1.40 8.76
N GLY A 56 -4.24 0.95 9.99
CA GLY A 56 -4.58 1.72 11.18
C GLY A 56 -3.86 3.07 11.21
N LEU A 57 -2.54 3.08 10.98
CA LEU A 57 -1.75 4.30 10.89
C LEU A 57 -2.23 5.22 9.76
N ARG A 58 -2.52 4.69 8.58
CA ARG A 58 -3.02 5.46 7.44
C ARG A 58 -4.29 6.24 7.82
N ARG A 59 -5.26 5.57 8.45
CA ARG A 59 -6.51 6.22 8.88
C ARG A 59 -6.24 7.33 9.88
N GLN A 60 -5.37 7.09 10.85
CA GLN A 60 -5.00 8.08 11.85
C GLN A 60 -4.29 9.28 11.21
N TRP A 61 -3.32 9.05 10.33
CA TRP A 61 -2.63 10.12 9.62
C TRP A 61 -3.56 10.92 8.71
N ALA A 62 -4.51 10.27 8.02
CA ALA A 62 -5.49 11.01 7.21
C ALA A 62 -6.34 11.95 8.08
N CYS A 63 -6.74 11.50 9.27
CA CYS A 63 -7.48 12.30 10.24
C CYS A 63 -6.66 13.49 10.75
N GLU A 64 -5.42 13.27 11.18
CA GLU A 64 -4.58 14.29 11.79
C GLU A 64 -3.98 15.27 10.77
N LEU A 65 -3.58 14.79 9.60
CA LEU A 65 -2.83 15.56 8.63
C LEU A 65 -3.73 16.26 7.59
N GLY A 66 -4.99 15.85 7.46
CA GLY A 66 -5.91 16.40 6.48
C GLY A 66 -6.12 17.91 6.64
N GLN A 67 -6.18 18.43 7.87
CA GLN A 67 -6.26 19.85 8.15
C GLN A 67 -5.07 20.68 7.61
N HIS A 68 -3.95 20.02 7.32
CA HIS A 68 -2.76 20.64 6.73
C HIS A 68 -2.67 20.44 5.21
N GLY A 69 -3.75 20.05 4.55
CA GLY A 69 -3.78 19.80 3.11
C GLY A 69 -3.01 18.55 2.68
N ILE A 70 -2.79 17.60 3.58
CA ILE A 70 -2.06 16.37 3.30
C ILE A 70 -3.05 15.23 3.08
N ARG A 71 -2.96 14.56 1.94
CA ARG A 71 -3.75 13.38 1.60
C ARG A 71 -2.99 12.10 1.95
N VAL A 72 -3.70 11.08 2.42
CA VAL A 72 -3.12 9.78 2.76
C VAL A 72 -3.95 8.69 2.12
N VAL A 73 -3.34 7.91 1.23
CA VAL A 73 -4.01 6.88 0.43
C VAL A 73 -3.17 5.61 0.43
N THR A 74 -3.82 4.46 0.54
CA THR A 74 -3.17 3.15 0.36
C THR A 74 -3.36 2.67 -1.08
N LEU A 75 -2.31 2.11 -1.67
CA LEU A 75 -2.37 1.35 -2.91
C LEU A 75 -2.35 -0.15 -2.57
N LYS A 76 -3.43 -0.85 -2.90
CA LYS A 76 -3.57 -2.30 -2.69
C LYS A 76 -3.20 -3.03 -3.96
N THR A 77 -2.11 -3.77 -3.95
CA THR A 77 -1.60 -4.43 -5.18
C THR A 77 -2.00 -5.90 -5.32
N GLY A 78 -2.35 -6.56 -4.23
CA GLY A 78 -2.60 -8.00 -4.24
C GLY A 78 -1.37 -8.88 -4.55
N GLY A 79 -0.23 -8.23 -4.75
CA GLY A 79 1.04 -8.82 -5.17
C GLY A 79 1.43 -8.39 -6.58
N VAL A 80 2.72 -8.08 -6.75
CA VAL A 80 3.33 -7.68 -8.02
C VAL A 80 4.50 -8.62 -8.31
N PRO A 81 4.36 -9.63 -9.18
CA PRO A 81 5.41 -10.61 -9.45
C PRO A 81 6.74 -10.02 -9.84
N GLU A 82 6.73 -8.91 -10.59
CA GLU A 82 7.94 -8.19 -11.00
C GLU A 82 8.75 -7.62 -9.81
N SER A 83 8.13 -7.41 -8.65
CA SER A 83 8.81 -6.91 -7.46
C SER A 83 9.56 -7.99 -6.68
N ILE A 84 9.37 -9.26 -7.03
CA ILE A 84 10.03 -10.40 -6.39
C ILE A 84 11.41 -10.57 -6.99
N SER A 85 12.44 -10.59 -6.14
CA SER A 85 13.82 -10.82 -6.60
C SER A 85 13.95 -12.08 -7.42
N ASP A 86 14.74 -12.04 -8.49
CA ASP A 86 15.00 -13.22 -9.36
C ASP A 86 15.65 -14.38 -8.59
N ASN A 87 16.40 -14.07 -7.54
CA ASN A 87 17.07 -15.05 -6.69
C ASN A 87 16.16 -15.61 -5.59
N PHE A 88 14.89 -15.18 -5.52
CA PHE A 88 13.98 -15.67 -4.49
C PHE A 88 13.48 -17.06 -4.83
N ALA A 89 13.77 -18.02 -3.93
CA ALA A 89 13.31 -19.40 -4.10
C ALA A 89 11.76 -19.42 -4.11
N GLY A 90 11.17 -20.10 -5.11
CA GLY A 90 9.72 -20.17 -5.27
C GLY A 90 9.08 -18.96 -5.96
N LYS A 91 9.87 -18.04 -6.56
CA LYS A 91 9.34 -16.87 -7.29
C LYS A 91 8.26 -17.25 -8.30
N ASN A 92 8.51 -18.29 -9.12
CA ASN A 92 7.59 -18.70 -10.18
C ASN A 92 6.27 -19.23 -9.62
N GLU A 93 6.33 -20.04 -8.58
CA GLU A 93 5.14 -20.58 -7.91
C GLU A 93 4.30 -19.46 -7.28
N ILE A 94 4.96 -18.47 -6.66
CA ILE A 94 4.30 -17.30 -6.09
C ILE A 94 3.67 -16.47 -7.21
N ALA A 95 4.37 -16.22 -8.31
CA ALA A 95 3.85 -15.45 -9.44
C ALA A 95 2.60 -16.11 -10.05
N VAL A 96 2.65 -17.44 -10.25
CA VAL A 96 1.50 -18.21 -10.72
C VAL A 96 0.35 -18.18 -9.71
N GLY A 97 0.64 -18.25 -8.41
CA GLY A 97 -0.35 -18.14 -7.35
C GLY A 97 -1.04 -16.78 -7.34
N ILE A 98 -0.27 -15.70 -7.48
CA ILE A 98 -0.80 -14.33 -7.58
C ILE A 98 -1.73 -14.21 -8.80
N GLN A 99 -1.28 -14.66 -9.98
CA GLN A 99 -2.09 -14.57 -11.20
C GLN A 99 -3.40 -15.36 -11.09
N LYS A 100 -3.36 -16.56 -10.54
CA LYS A 100 -4.56 -17.38 -10.34
C LYS A 100 -5.57 -16.78 -9.37
N ALA A 101 -5.13 -15.96 -8.44
CA ALA A 101 -6.01 -15.27 -7.51
C ALA A 101 -6.74 -14.07 -8.13
N THR A 102 -6.34 -13.61 -9.31
CA THR A 102 -6.92 -12.43 -9.96
C THR A 102 -8.17 -12.77 -10.77
N MET A 103 -9.12 -11.86 -10.81
CA MET A 103 -10.31 -11.97 -11.68
C MET A 103 -10.01 -11.63 -13.13
N LEU A 104 -9.02 -10.76 -13.37
CA LEU A 104 -8.60 -10.37 -14.72
C LEU A 104 -7.64 -11.35 -15.39
N ASN A 105 -7.33 -12.47 -14.72
CA ASN A 105 -6.38 -13.49 -15.18
C ASN A 105 -4.98 -12.94 -15.52
N ARG A 106 -4.59 -11.85 -14.88
CA ARG A 106 -3.27 -11.24 -14.95
C ARG A 106 -2.93 -10.57 -13.63
N ALA A 107 -1.68 -10.56 -13.24
CA ALA A 107 -1.21 -9.76 -12.11
C ALA A 107 -0.97 -8.29 -12.52
N ALA A 108 -1.00 -7.39 -11.56
CA ALA A 108 -0.55 -6.03 -11.79
C ALA A 108 0.97 -6.00 -12.05
N THR A 109 1.39 -5.09 -12.92
CA THR A 109 2.80 -4.81 -13.22
C THR A 109 3.30 -3.63 -12.39
N LEU A 110 4.62 -3.43 -12.34
CA LEU A 110 5.19 -2.23 -11.74
C LEU A 110 4.73 -0.95 -12.47
N ALA A 111 4.53 -1.04 -13.79
CA ALA A 111 4.01 0.07 -14.58
C ALA A 111 2.56 0.40 -14.22
N ASP A 112 1.69 -0.61 -14.02
CA ASP A 112 0.31 -0.40 -13.56
C ASP A 112 0.30 0.33 -12.19
N VAL A 113 1.15 -0.09 -11.26
CA VAL A 113 1.30 0.55 -9.94
C VAL A 113 1.78 1.99 -10.09
N GLY A 114 2.80 2.23 -10.92
CA GLY A 114 3.36 3.55 -11.17
C GLY A 114 2.33 4.52 -11.75
N ASN A 115 1.54 4.09 -12.72
CA ASN A 115 0.49 4.91 -13.35
C ASN A 115 -0.58 5.34 -12.33
N VAL A 116 -1.05 4.40 -11.51
CA VAL A 116 -2.04 4.72 -10.47
C VAL A 116 -1.43 5.60 -9.39
N ALA A 117 -0.19 5.34 -8.96
CA ALA A 117 0.51 6.17 -7.98
C ALA A 117 0.66 7.62 -8.46
N ALA A 118 1.04 7.82 -9.74
CA ALA A 118 1.15 9.14 -10.34
C ALA A 118 -0.20 9.88 -10.39
N PHE A 119 -1.27 9.20 -10.78
CA PHE A 119 -2.62 9.76 -10.74
C PHE A 119 -3.02 10.16 -9.32
N VAL A 120 -2.89 9.26 -8.35
CA VAL A 120 -3.28 9.52 -6.95
C VAL A 120 -2.45 10.65 -6.34
N ALA A 121 -1.17 10.76 -6.71
CA ALA A 121 -0.30 11.85 -6.26
C ALA A 121 -0.63 13.21 -6.89
N SER A 122 -1.31 13.24 -8.03
CA SER A 122 -1.63 14.47 -8.77
C SER A 122 -2.84 15.21 -8.20
N ASP A 123 -3.06 16.43 -8.69
CA ASP A 123 -4.23 17.25 -8.36
C ASP A 123 -5.54 16.70 -8.96
N GLN A 124 -5.46 15.80 -9.93
CA GLN A 124 -6.64 15.10 -10.47
C GLN A 124 -7.35 14.26 -9.40
N ALA A 125 -6.59 13.77 -8.43
CA ALA A 125 -7.09 12.99 -7.31
C ALA A 125 -7.23 13.82 -6.00
N ARG A 126 -7.35 15.16 -6.08
CA ARG A 126 -7.32 16.07 -4.92
C ARG A 126 -8.38 15.79 -3.84
N THR A 127 -9.43 15.09 -4.18
CA THR A 127 -10.50 14.71 -3.23
C THR A 127 -10.31 13.33 -2.62
N MET A 128 -9.28 12.58 -3.05
CA MET A 128 -9.01 11.23 -2.57
C MET A 128 -8.08 11.27 -1.36
N THR A 129 -8.61 10.94 -0.21
CA THR A 129 -7.86 10.75 1.05
C THR A 129 -8.60 9.77 1.96
N ALA A 130 -7.94 9.27 2.98
CA ALA A 130 -8.51 8.32 3.96
C ALA A 130 -9.08 7.03 3.33
N THR A 131 -8.64 6.70 2.13
CA THR A 131 -9.13 5.58 1.34
C THR A 131 -7.97 4.72 0.82
N ASP A 132 -8.31 3.61 0.22
CA ASP A 132 -7.40 2.79 -0.56
C ASP A 132 -7.85 2.73 -2.02
N VAL A 133 -6.89 2.49 -2.89
CA VAL A 133 -7.10 2.25 -4.32
C VAL A 133 -6.69 0.82 -4.61
N ASN A 134 -7.64 0.03 -5.02
CA ASN A 134 -7.45 -1.39 -5.31
C ASN A 134 -6.97 -1.58 -6.76
N ILE A 135 -5.71 -1.99 -6.90
CA ILE A 135 -5.05 -2.28 -8.18
C ILE A 135 -4.60 -3.75 -8.26
N SER A 136 -5.34 -4.63 -7.57
CA SER A 136 -5.01 -6.04 -7.44
C SER A 136 -5.47 -6.92 -8.60
N CYS A 137 -6.03 -6.35 -9.66
CA CYS A 137 -6.66 -7.11 -10.76
C CYS A 137 -7.79 -8.04 -10.27
N GLY A 138 -8.41 -7.70 -9.15
CA GLY A 138 -9.47 -8.49 -8.53
C GLY A 138 -8.99 -9.58 -7.57
N ALA A 139 -7.70 -9.63 -7.21
CA ALA A 139 -7.21 -10.57 -6.21
C ALA A 139 -7.67 -10.21 -4.79
N ILE A 140 -7.98 -8.93 -4.55
CA ILE A 140 -8.54 -8.44 -3.29
C ILE A 140 -9.93 -7.87 -3.61
N MET A 141 -10.93 -8.35 -2.90
CA MET A 141 -12.29 -7.80 -2.92
C MET A 141 -12.48 -6.88 -1.72
N ASP A 142 -13.13 -5.75 -1.92
CA ASP A 142 -13.49 -4.77 -0.87
C ASP A 142 -14.85 -5.09 -0.27
#